data_4ada6d3fb7ffea22f6780f9da88dbe1c
#
_entry.id   4ada6d3fb7ffea22f6780f9da88dbe1c
#
_cell.length_a   1.000
_cell.length_b   1.000
_cell.length_c   1.000
_cell.angle_alpha   90.00
_cell.angle_beta   90.00
_cell.angle_gamma   90.00
#
_symmetry.space_group_name_H-M   'P 1'
#
loop_
_entity.id
_entity.type
_entity.pdbx_description
1 polymer ?
#
loop_
_entity_poly.entity_id
_entity_poly.type
_entity_poly.pdbx_seq_one_letter_code
_entity_poly.pdbx_strand_id
1 'polypeptide(L)'
;KEARYDLCLTDMNLGDGTGLELLQFISQHCPTMPTAVITAYGSMETATDAMKYGAYDFIAKPVALDRLRQLIEDGLGISEVEEHHEEEDNLIGDAPSMVALKAQVRKLARSQAPIYISGESGSGKERIARLIHTLGPRREKPFVAVNCGAIPSELMESEFFGHEKGAFTGATERREGRFELADGGTLLLDEISEIAPALQAKLLRVLQEKEFER
;
A
#
# COMPACT_ATOMS: atom_id res chain seq x y z
N LYS A 1 35.65 10.58 -3.46
CA LYS A 1 34.50 10.64 -4.39
C LYS A 1 33.33 10.07 -3.62
N GLU A 2 32.33 10.90 -3.29
CA GLU A 2 31.07 10.42 -2.76
C GLU A 2 30.39 9.60 -3.86
N ALA A 3 30.12 8.33 -3.58
CA ALA A 3 29.36 7.48 -4.48
C ALA A 3 27.90 7.86 -4.32
N ARG A 4 27.18 8.10 -5.42
CA ARG A 4 25.73 8.23 -5.43
C ARG A 4 25.13 6.85 -5.66
N TYR A 5 24.11 6.53 -4.89
CA TYR A 5 23.37 5.28 -5.01
C TYR A 5 21.91 5.62 -5.32
N ASP A 6 21.31 4.87 -6.23
CA ASP A 6 19.93 5.10 -6.69
C ASP A 6 18.92 4.22 -5.93
N LEU A 7 19.38 3.18 -5.26
CA LEU A 7 18.55 2.23 -4.51
C LEU A 7 19.38 1.58 -3.40
N CYS A 8 18.77 1.35 -2.24
CA CYS A 8 19.35 0.53 -1.18
C CYS A 8 18.48 -0.71 -0.93
N LEU A 9 19.13 -1.89 -0.94
CA LEU A 9 18.53 -3.14 -0.47
C LEU A 9 19.32 -3.59 0.75
N THR A 10 18.63 -3.77 1.89
CA THR A 10 19.27 -4.16 3.14
C THR A 10 18.64 -5.40 3.73
N ASP A 11 19.43 -6.24 4.39
CA ASP A 11 18.90 -7.29 5.26
C ASP A 11 18.40 -6.65 6.57
N MET A 12 17.43 -7.25 7.21
CA MET A 12 16.98 -6.87 8.54
C MET A 12 18.08 -7.10 9.59
N ASN A 13 18.85 -8.17 9.45
CA ASN A 13 19.96 -8.52 10.34
C ASN A 13 21.29 -8.28 9.64
N LEU A 14 21.96 -7.20 10.00
CA LEU A 14 23.32 -6.92 9.60
C LEU A 14 24.28 -7.43 10.68
N GLY A 15 25.47 -7.87 10.31
CA GLY A 15 26.42 -8.45 11.25
C GLY A 15 26.90 -7.50 12.36
N ASP A 16 26.76 -6.20 12.13
CA ASP A 16 27.22 -5.08 12.98
C ASP A 16 26.09 -4.12 13.39
N GLY A 17 24.82 -4.46 13.08
CA GLY A 17 23.66 -3.62 13.38
C GLY A 17 22.37 -4.21 12.85
N THR A 18 21.35 -3.39 12.77
CA THR A 18 20.03 -3.77 12.24
C THR A 18 19.69 -2.98 10.98
N GLY A 19 18.95 -3.59 10.07
CA GLY A 19 18.41 -2.91 8.89
C GLY A 19 17.51 -1.74 9.25
N LEU A 20 16.85 -1.74 10.43
CA LEU A 20 16.04 -0.62 10.91
C LEU A 20 16.89 0.60 11.27
N GLU A 21 18.04 0.41 11.91
CA GLU A 21 18.98 1.51 12.20
C GLU A 21 19.52 2.13 10.91
N LEU A 22 19.84 1.29 9.92
CA LEU A 22 20.25 1.77 8.60
C LEU A 22 19.13 2.53 7.90
N LEU A 23 17.88 2.05 7.96
CA LEU A 23 16.72 2.75 7.43
C LEU A 23 16.53 4.14 8.06
N GLN A 24 16.62 4.22 9.39
CA GLN A 24 16.54 5.50 10.10
C GLN A 24 17.62 6.47 9.65
N PHE A 25 18.85 5.98 9.52
CA PHE A 25 19.97 6.78 9.05
C PHE A 25 19.74 7.31 7.63
N ILE A 26 19.31 6.43 6.70
CA ILE A 26 19.02 6.81 5.31
C ILE A 26 17.87 7.80 5.25
N SER A 27 16.79 7.57 6.00
CA SER A 27 15.64 8.46 6.03
C SER A 27 15.99 9.88 6.49
N GLN A 28 17.00 10.02 7.36
CA GLN A 28 17.45 11.32 7.87
C GLN A 28 18.46 12.01 6.95
N HIS A 29 19.36 11.25 6.31
CA HIS A 29 20.49 11.82 5.57
C HIS A 29 20.32 11.76 4.05
N CYS A 30 19.56 10.80 3.55
CA CYS A 30 19.29 10.58 2.12
C CYS A 30 17.79 10.29 1.90
N PRO A 31 16.87 11.23 2.20
CA PRO A 31 15.42 10.99 2.22
C PRO A 31 14.85 10.60 0.85
N THR A 32 15.53 10.95 -0.23
CA THR A 32 15.12 10.62 -1.61
C THR A 32 15.58 9.22 -2.06
N MET A 33 16.53 8.58 -1.35
CA MET A 33 17.03 7.27 -1.73
C MET A 33 16.01 6.18 -1.35
N PRO A 34 15.41 5.49 -2.32
CA PRO A 34 14.50 4.40 -2.04
C PRO A 34 15.25 3.26 -1.35
N THR A 35 14.66 2.73 -0.27
CA THR A 35 15.27 1.65 0.50
C THR A 35 14.25 0.56 0.73
N ALA A 36 14.59 -0.69 0.39
CA ALA A 36 13.78 -1.86 0.68
C ALA A 36 14.51 -2.84 1.59
N VAL A 37 13.74 -3.61 2.36
CA VAL A 37 14.26 -4.57 3.33
C VAL A 37 14.04 -5.99 2.85
N ILE A 38 15.08 -6.82 2.95
CA ILE A 38 15.01 -8.25 2.72
C ILE A 38 15.06 -8.93 4.10
N THR A 39 14.06 -9.75 4.43
CA THR A 39 13.95 -10.36 5.77
C THR A 39 13.78 -11.87 5.71
N ALA A 40 14.40 -12.60 6.62
CA ALA A 40 14.20 -14.04 6.78
C ALA A 40 12.88 -14.36 7.52
N TYR A 41 12.36 -13.40 8.28
CA TYR A 41 11.13 -13.55 9.04
C TYR A 41 10.06 -12.62 8.45
N GLY A 42 9.16 -13.19 7.65
CA GLY A 42 8.00 -12.50 7.09
C GLY A 42 6.89 -12.18 8.11
N SER A 43 7.25 -11.88 9.38
CA SER A 43 6.23 -11.46 10.33
C SER A 43 5.71 -10.07 9.93
N MET A 44 4.41 -9.89 10.04
CA MET A 44 3.71 -8.63 9.72
C MET A 44 4.24 -7.46 10.58
N GLU A 45 4.73 -7.75 11.80
CA GLU A 45 5.36 -6.76 12.69
C GLU A 45 6.66 -6.20 12.11
N THR A 46 7.54 -7.08 11.64
CA THR A 46 8.85 -6.68 11.07
C THR A 46 8.69 -5.86 9.80
N ALA A 47 7.72 -6.23 8.95
CA ALA A 47 7.37 -5.49 7.75
C ALA A 47 6.80 -4.11 8.10
N THR A 48 5.88 -4.04 9.07
CA THR A 48 5.27 -2.81 9.54
C THR A 48 6.32 -1.85 10.11
N ASP A 49 7.27 -2.35 10.87
CA ASP A 49 8.34 -1.52 11.44
C ASP A 49 9.29 -1.01 10.35
N ALA A 50 9.67 -1.83 9.37
CA ALA A 50 10.46 -1.38 8.24
C ALA A 50 9.79 -0.22 7.49
N MET A 51 8.47 -0.32 7.25
CA MET A 51 7.69 0.75 6.58
C MET A 51 7.62 2.02 7.43
N LYS A 52 7.43 1.92 8.75
CA LYS A 52 7.46 3.08 9.67
C LYS A 52 8.78 3.84 9.64
N TYR A 53 9.89 3.11 9.52
CA TYR A 53 11.24 3.68 9.46
C TYR A 53 11.67 4.10 8.06
N GLY A 54 10.77 4.01 7.09
CA GLY A 54 10.99 4.64 5.81
C GLY A 54 11.41 3.69 4.69
N ALA A 55 11.31 2.36 4.84
CA ALA A 55 11.34 1.48 3.69
C ALA A 55 10.18 1.80 2.73
N TYR A 56 10.39 1.69 1.42
CA TYR A 56 9.29 1.78 0.46
C TYR A 56 8.65 0.41 0.24
N ASP A 57 9.40 -0.69 0.43
CA ASP A 57 8.87 -2.05 0.34
C ASP A 57 9.76 -3.04 1.12
N PHE A 58 9.30 -4.30 1.23
CA PHE A 58 10.04 -5.40 1.83
C PHE A 58 9.84 -6.70 1.06
N ILE A 59 10.81 -7.62 1.16
CA ILE A 59 10.74 -8.97 0.58
C ILE A 59 11.12 -10.00 1.64
N ALA A 60 10.32 -11.07 1.75
CA ALA A 60 10.65 -12.22 2.57
C ALA A 60 11.61 -13.20 1.83
N LYS A 61 12.57 -13.76 2.55
CA LYS A 61 13.39 -14.87 2.05
C LYS A 61 12.59 -16.17 2.12
N PRO A 62 12.68 -17.07 1.13
CA PRO A 62 13.55 -17.03 -0.05
C PRO A 62 13.03 -16.03 -1.11
N VAL A 63 13.95 -15.25 -1.67
CA VAL A 63 13.60 -14.17 -2.62
C VAL A 63 13.37 -14.77 -4.01
N ALA A 64 12.15 -14.67 -4.52
CA ALA A 64 11.84 -14.99 -5.91
C ALA A 64 12.45 -13.92 -6.84
N LEU A 65 13.10 -14.35 -7.92
CA LEU A 65 13.83 -13.44 -8.82
C LEU A 65 12.91 -12.40 -9.46
N ASP A 66 11.69 -12.80 -9.84
CA ASP A 66 10.73 -11.90 -10.47
C ASP A 66 10.25 -10.82 -9.48
N ARG A 67 10.05 -11.20 -8.21
CA ARG A 67 9.68 -10.25 -7.16
C ARG A 67 10.82 -9.26 -6.86
N LEU A 68 12.07 -9.73 -6.90
CA LEU A 68 13.23 -8.86 -6.72
C LEU A 68 13.38 -7.87 -7.88
N ARG A 69 13.17 -8.33 -9.13
CA ARG A 69 13.18 -7.46 -10.30
C ARG A 69 12.12 -6.37 -10.20
N GLN A 70 10.90 -6.75 -9.91
CA GLN A 70 9.79 -5.80 -9.75
C GLN A 70 10.10 -4.76 -8.66
N LEU A 71 10.65 -5.20 -7.51
CA LEU A 71 11.03 -4.29 -6.44
C LEU A 71 12.13 -3.31 -6.88
N ILE A 72 13.11 -3.75 -7.65
CA ILE A 72 14.17 -2.87 -8.18
C ILE A 72 13.59 -1.89 -9.20
N GLU A 73 12.74 -2.35 -10.12
CA GLU A 73 12.08 -1.49 -11.12
C GLU A 73 11.21 -0.43 -10.45
N ASP A 74 10.40 -0.84 -9.47
CA ASP A 74 9.58 0.06 -8.65
C ASP A 74 10.46 1.08 -7.89
N GLY A 75 11.59 0.66 -7.33
CA GLY A 75 12.53 1.52 -6.63
C GLY A 75 13.25 2.51 -7.54
N LEU A 76 13.75 2.07 -8.67
CA LEU A 76 14.49 2.91 -9.64
C LEU A 76 13.57 3.84 -10.42
N GLY A 77 12.34 3.45 -10.71
CA GLY A 77 11.32 4.32 -11.31
C GLY A 77 11.03 5.59 -10.50
N ILE A 78 11.52 5.67 -9.24
CA ILE A 78 11.47 6.87 -8.38
C ILE A 78 12.31 8.02 -8.95
N SER A 79 13.42 7.74 -9.54
CA SER A 79 14.31 8.77 -10.08
C SER A 79 13.79 9.37 -11.40
N GLU A 80 13.05 8.60 -12.20
CA GLU A 80 12.54 9.07 -13.50
C GLU A 80 11.22 9.85 -13.38
N VAL A 81 10.49 9.69 -12.28
CA VAL A 81 9.15 10.29 -12.09
C VAL A 81 9.22 11.68 -11.44
N GLU A 82 10.32 12.03 -10.77
CA GLU A 82 10.43 13.36 -10.14
C GLU A 82 10.47 14.52 -11.15
N GLU A 83 10.87 14.29 -12.41
CA GLU A 83 10.96 15.36 -13.43
C GLU A 83 9.64 15.62 -14.20
N HIS A 84 8.63 14.73 -14.14
CA HIS A 84 7.44 14.85 -15.00
C HIS A 84 6.09 15.08 -14.29
N HIS A 85 6.03 15.17 -12.96
CA HIS A 85 4.76 15.20 -12.23
C HIS A 85 4.45 16.46 -11.40
N GLU A 86 5.04 17.62 -11.70
CA GLU A 86 4.64 18.87 -11.04
C GLU A 86 3.19 19.29 -11.36
N GLU A 87 2.61 18.83 -12.47
CA GLU A 87 1.25 19.18 -12.90
C GLU A 87 0.14 18.28 -12.34
N GLU A 88 0.45 17.05 -11.86
CA GLU A 88 -0.55 16.12 -11.33
C GLU A 88 -0.68 16.12 -9.80
N ASP A 89 0.20 16.81 -9.07
CA ASP A 89 0.17 16.89 -7.61
C ASP A 89 -0.89 17.87 -7.11
N ASN A 90 -2.15 17.44 -7.17
CA ASN A 90 -3.32 18.19 -6.73
C ASN A 90 -3.38 18.47 -5.20
N LEU A 91 -2.32 18.20 -4.44
CA LEU A 91 -2.22 18.59 -3.04
C LEU A 91 -1.70 20.03 -2.93
N ILE A 92 -2.59 20.95 -2.57
CA ILE A 92 -2.28 22.37 -2.44
C ILE A 92 -1.69 22.63 -1.05
N GLY A 93 -0.58 23.38 -1.00
CA GLY A 93 0.03 23.89 0.22
C GLY A 93 1.53 23.71 0.28
N ASP A 94 2.21 24.71 0.87
CA ASP A 94 3.67 24.80 1.02
C ASP A 94 4.09 24.75 2.49
N ALA A 95 3.15 24.47 3.41
CA ALA A 95 3.47 24.27 4.83
C ALA A 95 4.44 23.08 4.97
N PRO A 96 5.41 23.13 5.89
CA PRO A 96 6.39 22.04 6.08
C PRO A 96 5.75 20.66 6.25
N SER A 97 4.61 20.59 6.94
CA SER A 97 3.82 19.36 7.10
C SER A 97 3.26 18.84 5.77
N MET A 98 2.83 19.75 4.87
CA MET A 98 2.31 19.38 3.56
C MET A 98 3.43 18.91 2.63
N VAL A 99 4.59 19.56 2.67
CA VAL A 99 5.77 19.14 1.91
C VAL A 99 6.22 17.73 2.37
N ALA A 100 6.25 17.49 3.69
CA ALA A 100 6.57 16.17 4.23
C ALA A 100 5.52 15.11 3.80
N LEU A 101 4.23 15.46 3.82
CA LEU A 101 3.15 14.58 3.37
C LEU A 101 3.28 14.23 1.88
N LYS A 102 3.56 15.22 1.02
CA LYS A 102 3.78 14.98 -0.42
C LYS A 102 4.94 14.01 -0.65
N ALA A 103 6.06 14.21 0.02
CA ALA A 103 7.21 13.30 -0.06
C ALA A 103 6.85 11.87 0.41
N GLN A 104 6.08 11.76 1.50
CA GLN A 104 5.62 10.47 2.00
C GLN A 104 4.65 9.78 1.02
N VAL A 105 3.71 10.51 0.43
CA VAL A 105 2.76 9.99 -0.57
C VAL A 105 3.50 9.43 -1.78
N ARG A 106 4.46 10.17 -2.34
CA ARG A 106 5.29 9.69 -3.45
C ARG A 106 6.04 8.41 -3.11
N LYS A 107 6.56 8.32 -1.89
CA LYS A 107 7.24 7.12 -1.41
C LYS A 107 6.29 5.93 -1.28
N LEU A 108 5.10 6.14 -0.71
CA LEU A 108 4.08 5.10 -0.52
C LEU A 108 3.44 4.65 -1.84
N ALA A 109 3.36 5.52 -2.84
CA ALA A 109 2.76 5.22 -4.15
C ALA A 109 3.35 3.98 -4.84
N ARG A 110 4.56 3.62 -4.48
CA ARG A 110 5.30 2.47 -5.06
C ARG A 110 5.29 1.23 -4.20
N SER A 111 4.78 1.36 -2.98
CA SER A 111 4.65 0.22 -2.07
C SER A 111 3.54 -0.71 -2.56
N GLN A 112 3.82 -2.02 -2.51
CA GLN A 112 2.81 -3.07 -2.71
C GLN A 112 2.16 -3.48 -1.39
N ALA A 113 2.62 -2.93 -0.27
CA ALA A 113 2.06 -3.20 1.06
C ALA A 113 0.72 -2.48 1.26
N PRO A 114 -0.17 -3.01 2.11
CA PRO A 114 -1.36 -2.29 2.55
C PRO A 114 -0.98 -0.97 3.22
N ILE A 115 -1.65 0.12 2.83
CA ILE A 115 -1.40 1.46 3.36
C ILE A 115 -2.57 1.86 4.25
N TYR A 116 -2.28 2.31 5.47
CA TYR A 116 -3.26 2.86 6.38
C TYR A 116 -3.17 4.40 6.39
N ILE A 117 -4.29 5.05 6.07
CA ILE A 117 -4.42 6.51 6.05
C ILE A 117 -5.32 6.92 7.22
N SER A 118 -4.79 7.68 8.17
CA SER A 118 -5.53 8.21 9.31
C SER A 118 -5.66 9.72 9.26
N GLY A 119 -6.75 10.25 9.76
CA GLY A 119 -7.03 11.67 9.82
C GLY A 119 -8.49 11.96 10.15
N GLU A 120 -8.78 13.19 10.51
CA GLU A 120 -10.14 13.66 10.82
C GLU A 120 -11.10 13.48 9.62
N SER A 121 -12.39 13.49 9.88
CA SER A 121 -13.39 13.47 8.80
C SER A 121 -13.20 14.71 7.92
N GLY A 122 -13.28 14.56 6.60
CA GLY A 122 -13.09 15.67 5.66
C GLY A 122 -11.64 16.11 5.43
N SER A 123 -10.64 15.47 6.05
CA SER A 123 -9.20 15.82 5.89
C SER A 123 -8.61 15.45 4.52
N GLY A 124 -9.38 14.83 3.62
CA GLY A 124 -8.94 14.49 2.28
C GLY A 124 -8.27 13.12 2.16
N LYS A 125 -8.55 12.16 3.06
CA LYS A 125 -8.00 10.80 3.01
C LYS A 125 -8.20 10.09 1.67
N GLU A 126 -9.39 10.19 1.08
CA GLU A 126 -9.66 9.63 -0.25
C GLU A 126 -8.79 10.25 -1.35
N ARG A 127 -8.57 11.57 -1.26
CA ARG A 127 -7.70 12.28 -2.22
C ARG A 127 -6.26 11.79 -2.14
N ILE A 128 -5.75 11.55 -0.92
CA ILE A 128 -4.43 10.94 -0.70
C ILE A 128 -4.37 9.54 -1.29
N ALA A 129 -5.39 8.72 -1.06
CA ALA A 129 -5.45 7.35 -1.60
C ALA A 129 -5.46 7.35 -3.14
N ARG A 130 -6.23 8.26 -3.77
CA ARG A 130 -6.24 8.42 -5.23
C ARG A 130 -4.89 8.88 -5.76
N LEU A 131 -4.24 9.82 -5.09
CA LEU A 131 -2.92 10.30 -5.49
C LEU A 131 -1.86 9.18 -5.37
N ILE A 132 -1.90 8.39 -4.31
CA ILE A 132 -1.04 7.19 -4.16
C ILE A 132 -1.25 6.23 -5.34
N HIS A 133 -2.49 6.00 -5.75
CA HIS A 133 -2.80 5.15 -6.91
C HIS A 133 -2.27 5.74 -8.22
N THR A 134 -2.54 7.03 -8.47
CA THR A 134 -2.16 7.72 -9.72
C THR A 134 -0.64 7.81 -9.89
N LEU A 135 0.08 8.02 -8.79
CA LEU A 135 1.56 8.04 -8.80
C LEU A 135 2.18 6.65 -8.77
N GLY A 136 1.38 5.61 -8.57
CA GLY A 136 1.85 4.24 -8.44
C GLY A 136 1.93 3.47 -9.76
N PRO A 137 2.56 2.27 -9.75
CA PRO A 137 2.68 1.41 -10.93
C PRO A 137 1.32 0.86 -11.42
N ARG A 138 0.27 1.01 -10.61
CA ARG A 138 -1.09 0.54 -10.94
C ARG A 138 -2.02 1.65 -11.45
N ARG A 139 -1.50 2.83 -11.80
CA ARG A 139 -2.29 4.00 -12.21
C ARG A 139 -3.28 3.73 -13.36
N GLU A 140 -2.92 2.81 -14.27
CA GLU A 140 -3.76 2.40 -15.40
C GLU A 140 -4.74 1.24 -15.04
N LYS A 141 -4.72 0.79 -13.79
CA LYS A 141 -5.55 -0.30 -13.27
C LYS A 141 -6.77 0.26 -12.52
N PRO A 142 -7.79 -0.56 -12.23
CA PRO A 142 -8.96 -0.08 -11.50
C PRO A 142 -8.62 0.51 -10.13
N PHE A 143 -9.26 1.64 -9.81
CA PHE A 143 -9.33 2.19 -8.46
C PHE A 143 -10.76 2.05 -7.95
N VAL A 144 -10.96 1.17 -6.99
CA VAL A 144 -12.28 0.89 -6.40
C VAL A 144 -12.34 1.47 -5.00
N ALA A 145 -13.16 2.50 -4.80
CA ALA A 145 -13.40 3.08 -3.49
C ALA A 145 -14.70 2.52 -2.88
N VAL A 146 -14.65 2.14 -1.62
CA VAL A 146 -15.77 1.61 -0.85
C VAL A 146 -15.86 2.36 0.46
N ASN A 147 -16.99 3.04 0.71
CA ASN A 147 -17.31 3.56 2.03
C ASN A 147 -18.04 2.46 2.83
N CYS A 148 -17.37 1.92 3.85
CA CYS A 148 -17.89 0.82 4.67
C CYS A 148 -19.09 1.27 5.51
N GLY A 149 -19.15 2.53 5.96
CA GLY A 149 -20.28 3.06 6.71
C GLY A 149 -21.54 3.25 5.89
N ALA A 150 -21.44 3.30 4.56
CA ALA A 150 -22.60 3.43 3.67
C ALA A 150 -23.25 2.09 3.30
N ILE A 151 -22.65 0.95 3.65
CA ILE A 151 -23.13 -0.39 3.30
C ILE A 151 -23.84 -1.00 4.52
N PRO A 152 -25.11 -1.44 4.41
CA PRO A 152 -25.75 -2.21 5.45
C PRO A 152 -24.93 -3.45 5.85
N SER A 153 -24.81 -3.71 7.14
CA SER A 153 -23.96 -4.79 7.68
C SER A 153 -24.25 -6.16 7.07
N GLU A 154 -25.54 -6.44 6.79
CA GLU A 154 -25.98 -7.71 6.20
C GLU A 154 -25.56 -7.88 4.73
N LEU A 155 -25.30 -6.78 4.02
CA LEU A 155 -24.89 -6.79 2.61
C LEU A 155 -23.39 -6.65 2.42
N MET A 156 -22.67 -6.27 3.47
CA MET A 156 -21.26 -5.92 3.38
C MET A 156 -20.39 -7.08 2.87
N GLU A 157 -20.65 -8.31 3.34
CA GLU A 157 -19.93 -9.50 2.89
C GLU A 157 -20.16 -9.77 1.40
N SER A 158 -21.42 -9.68 0.95
CA SER A 158 -21.77 -9.85 -0.46
C SER A 158 -21.22 -8.72 -1.35
N GLU A 159 -21.18 -7.49 -0.86
CA GLU A 159 -20.54 -6.37 -1.59
C GLU A 159 -19.03 -6.56 -1.73
N PHE A 160 -18.34 -7.07 -0.71
CA PHE A 160 -16.90 -7.25 -0.74
C PHE A 160 -16.48 -8.45 -1.58
N PHE A 161 -17.06 -9.60 -1.34
CA PHE A 161 -16.63 -10.88 -1.92
C PHE A 161 -17.49 -11.35 -3.08
N GLY A 162 -18.62 -10.68 -3.34
CA GLY A 162 -19.58 -11.13 -4.33
C GLY A 162 -20.43 -12.30 -3.84
N HIS A 163 -21.30 -12.79 -4.70
CA HIS A 163 -22.11 -13.96 -4.43
C HIS A 163 -22.48 -14.70 -5.72
N GLU A 164 -22.67 -16.00 -5.60
CA GLU A 164 -23.22 -16.83 -6.66
C GLU A 164 -24.76 -16.76 -6.65
N LYS A 165 -25.37 -17.07 -7.77
CA LYS A 165 -26.82 -17.18 -7.88
C LYS A 165 -27.33 -18.20 -6.88
N GLY A 166 -28.31 -17.80 -6.05
CA GLY A 166 -28.95 -18.66 -5.05
C GLY A 166 -28.23 -18.70 -3.70
N ALA A 167 -27.19 -17.90 -3.47
CA ALA A 167 -26.45 -17.88 -2.21
C ALA A 167 -27.32 -17.44 -1.02
N PHE A 168 -28.33 -16.60 -1.26
CA PHE A 168 -29.33 -16.17 -0.25
C PHE A 168 -30.67 -15.84 -0.90
N THR A 169 -31.74 -15.66 -0.09
CA THR A 169 -33.04 -15.25 -0.60
C THR A 169 -33.00 -13.88 -1.23
N GLY A 170 -33.07 -13.81 -2.57
CA GLY A 170 -32.95 -12.59 -3.36
C GLY A 170 -31.71 -12.56 -4.26
N ALA A 171 -30.79 -13.50 -4.15
CA ALA A 171 -29.65 -13.66 -5.06
C ALA A 171 -30.10 -14.29 -6.40
N THR A 172 -30.72 -13.48 -7.26
CA THR A 172 -31.28 -13.93 -8.55
C THR A 172 -30.19 -14.16 -9.61
N GLU A 173 -29.06 -13.47 -9.49
CA GLU A 173 -27.92 -13.50 -10.41
C GLU A 173 -26.60 -13.54 -9.64
N ARG A 174 -25.54 -13.96 -10.31
CA ARG A 174 -24.16 -13.83 -9.80
C ARG A 174 -23.78 -12.35 -9.80
N ARG A 175 -23.13 -11.90 -8.73
CA ARG A 175 -22.56 -10.54 -8.63
C ARG A 175 -21.09 -10.59 -8.21
N GLU A 176 -20.25 -9.86 -8.95
CA GLU A 176 -18.86 -9.70 -8.61
C GLU A 176 -18.67 -8.79 -7.39
N GLY A 177 -17.75 -9.15 -6.50
CA GLY A 177 -17.41 -8.37 -5.32
C GLY A 177 -16.41 -7.26 -5.61
N ARG A 178 -16.27 -6.34 -4.65
CA ARG A 178 -15.32 -5.22 -4.75
C ARG A 178 -13.88 -5.68 -4.86
N PHE A 179 -13.52 -6.81 -4.24
CA PHE A 179 -12.18 -7.40 -4.38
C PHE A 179 -11.91 -7.87 -5.81
N GLU A 180 -12.88 -8.51 -6.46
CA GLU A 180 -12.74 -8.91 -7.86
C GLU A 180 -12.64 -7.70 -8.80
N LEU A 181 -13.47 -6.69 -8.59
CA LEU A 181 -13.45 -5.47 -9.38
C LEU A 181 -12.13 -4.69 -9.24
N ALA A 182 -11.46 -4.84 -8.09
CA ALA A 182 -10.18 -4.20 -7.82
C ALA A 182 -8.96 -5.07 -8.20
N ASP A 183 -9.18 -6.23 -8.80
CA ASP A 183 -8.08 -7.16 -9.12
C ASP A 183 -7.01 -6.52 -9.99
N GLY A 184 -5.74 -6.71 -9.59
CA GLY A 184 -4.58 -6.05 -10.20
C GLY A 184 -4.52 -4.53 -9.99
N GLY A 185 -5.51 -3.92 -9.34
CA GLY A 185 -5.66 -2.49 -9.12
C GLY A 185 -5.45 -2.06 -7.66
N THR A 186 -6.30 -1.14 -7.20
CA THR A 186 -6.27 -0.60 -5.84
C THR A 186 -7.67 -0.58 -5.25
N LEU A 187 -7.84 -1.14 -4.06
CA LEU A 187 -9.06 -1.07 -3.28
C LEU A 187 -8.86 -0.09 -2.11
N LEU A 188 -9.69 0.94 -2.04
CA LEU A 188 -9.78 1.84 -0.90
C LEU A 188 -10.99 1.43 -0.03
N LEU A 189 -10.72 1.15 1.24
CA LEU A 189 -11.76 0.93 2.26
C LEU A 189 -11.79 2.17 3.18
N ASP A 190 -12.78 3.01 3.02
CA ASP A 190 -13.01 4.15 3.92
C ASP A 190 -13.93 3.73 5.07
N GLU A 191 -13.79 4.39 6.23
CA GLU A 191 -14.55 4.09 7.45
C GLU A 191 -14.45 2.61 7.89
N ILE A 192 -13.22 2.06 7.83
CA ILE A 192 -12.94 0.64 8.13
C ILE A 192 -13.38 0.21 9.53
N SER A 193 -13.54 1.15 10.47
CA SER A 193 -14.07 0.91 11.82
C SER A 193 -15.53 0.42 11.84
N GLU A 194 -16.29 0.70 10.78
CA GLU A 194 -17.70 0.28 10.67
C GLU A 194 -17.85 -1.19 10.24
N ILE A 195 -16.76 -1.85 9.90
CA ILE A 195 -16.79 -3.26 9.50
C ILE A 195 -17.01 -4.16 10.71
N ALA A 196 -18.02 -5.03 10.62
CA ALA A 196 -18.32 -5.99 11.66
C ALA A 196 -17.13 -6.94 11.96
N PRO A 197 -16.89 -7.33 13.24
CA PRO A 197 -15.73 -8.15 13.63
C PRO A 197 -15.58 -9.45 12.85
N ALA A 198 -16.66 -10.13 12.51
CA ALA A 198 -16.63 -11.34 11.70
C ALA A 198 -16.03 -11.10 10.31
N LEU A 199 -16.35 -9.96 9.70
CA LEU A 199 -15.85 -9.59 8.39
C LEU A 199 -14.41 -9.08 8.45
N GLN A 200 -14.01 -8.43 9.56
CA GLN A 200 -12.62 -8.04 9.79
C GLN A 200 -11.67 -9.23 9.74
N ALA A 201 -12.07 -10.38 10.32
CA ALA A 201 -11.29 -11.61 10.26
C ALA A 201 -11.10 -12.13 8.82
N LYS A 202 -12.15 -12.08 7.98
CA LYS A 202 -12.06 -12.44 6.56
C LYS A 202 -11.15 -11.47 5.80
N LEU A 203 -11.27 -10.17 6.04
CA LEU A 203 -10.41 -9.16 5.43
C LEU A 203 -8.93 -9.36 5.78
N LEU A 204 -8.65 -9.65 7.05
CA LEU A 204 -7.29 -9.95 7.49
C LEU A 204 -6.71 -11.14 6.73
N ARG A 205 -7.50 -12.18 6.53
CA ARG A 205 -7.10 -13.37 5.77
C ARG A 205 -6.78 -13.03 4.31
N VAL A 206 -7.64 -12.24 3.65
CA VAL A 206 -7.39 -11.76 2.28
C VAL A 206 -6.08 -10.96 2.18
N LEU A 207 -5.80 -10.09 3.16
CA LEU A 207 -4.56 -9.31 3.18
C LEU A 207 -3.31 -10.18 3.37
N GLN A 208 -3.42 -11.29 4.11
CA GLN A 208 -2.32 -12.21 4.40
C GLN A 208 -2.10 -13.22 3.27
N GLU A 209 -3.16 -13.85 2.80
CA GLU A 209 -3.11 -14.97 1.85
C GLU A 209 -3.20 -14.48 0.40
N LYS A 210 -3.69 -13.26 0.17
CA LYS A 210 -4.00 -12.67 -1.14
C LYS A 210 -4.99 -13.51 -1.97
N GLU A 211 -5.75 -14.33 -1.30
CA GLU A 211 -6.80 -15.19 -1.85
C GLU A 211 -8.06 -15.06 -0.97
N PHE A 212 -9.23 -15.27 -1.56
CA PHE A 212 -10.49 -15.32 -0.83
C PHE A 212 -11.45 -16.32 -1.48
N GLU A 213 -12.30 -16.91 -0.65
CA GLU A 213 -13.42 -17.74 -1.06
C GLU A 213 -14.72 -16.93 -1.02
N ARG A 214 -15.61 -17.18 -1.97
CA ARG A 214 -16.95 -16.57 -2.04
C ARG A 214 -17.90 -17.21 -1.07
#